data_547cadb5e1bad59ca3302c5113eaef3f
#
_entry.id   547cadb5e1bad59ca3302c5113eaef3f
#
_cell.length_a   1.000
_cell.length_b   1.000
_cell.length_c   1.000
_cell.angle_alpha   90.00
_cell.angle_beta   90.00
_cell.angle_gamma   90.00
#
_symmetry.space_group_name_H-M   'P 1'
#
loop_
_entity.id
_entity.type
_entity.pdbx_description
1 polymer ?
#
loop_
_entity_poly.entity_id
_entity_poly.type
_entity_poly.pdbx_seq_one_letter_code
_entity_poly.pdbx_strand_id
1 'polypeptide(L)'
;MTQNNPFVLAADIGGTHVTAALVDTNTWQVIDESTVRHSVNSHADAKSILSAWSVPFREVIRNRLAPATPLIGIAMPGPFDYENGISHMRYQDKYDNLYGMDIRMELAERIGAKGRNIRFINDAAAFLQGEVFAGRHNGSPKVLGITLGTGLGTAVWERGSNAMDADLWKTPYLDTNAEEHLVTRWFVRKASQHGIAVTGLRELLALRGTHAAIVANILTEYSSHLLHFIRFFSEKEATDRLIIGGNIAKAWDIFRSFNPTAFDRFHIRISQLGEHAALIGAAAQFA
;
A
#
# COMPACT_ATOMS: atom_id res chain seq x y z
N MET A 1 -10.21 -2.09 -36.69
CA MET A 1 -9.59 -2.63 -35.45
C MET A 1 -9.16 -1.42 -34.63
N THR A 2 -9.91 -1.06 -33.62
CA THR A 2 -9.52 -0.03 -32.66
C THR A 2 -8.28 -0.56 -31.93
N GLN A 3 -7.11 0.06 -32.14
CA GLN A 3 -5.95 -0.20 -31.31
C GLN A 3 -6.40 -0.01 -29.86
N ASN A 4 -6.45 -1.11 -29.09
CA ASN A 4 -6.63 -1.02 -27.65
C ASN A 4 -5.46 -0.20 -27.12
N ASN A 5 -5.74 1.04 -26.70
CA ASN A 5 -4.71 1.88 -26.06
C ASN A 5 -4.27 1.14 -24.77
N PRO A 6 -2.97 0.81 -24.63
CA PRO A 6 -2.50 0.00 -23.51
C PRO A 6 -2.42 0.78 -22.19
N PHE A 7 -2.72 2.08 -22.22
CA PHE A 7 -2.56 2.91 -21.03
C PHE A 7 -3.83 2.95 -20.19
N VAL A 8 -3.66 2.62 -18.92
CA VAL A 8 -4.66 2.80 -17.85
C VAL A 8 -4.20 3.94 -16.95
N LEU A 9 -5.10 4.86 -16.61
CA LEU A 9 -4.84 5.84 -15.58
C LEU A 9 -4.97 5.14 -14.22
N ALA A 10 -3.90 5.17 -13.45
CA ALA A 10 -3.88 4.61 -12.10
C ALA A 10 -3.68 5.69 -11.06
N ALA A 11 -4.27 5.52 -9.90
CA ALA A 11 -4.05 6.42 -8.76
C ALA A 11 -3.90 5.64 -7.46
N ASP A 12 -3.08 6.20 -6.56
CA ASP A 12 -2.92 5.77 -5.18
C ASP A 12 -3.34 6.93 -4.26
N ILE A 13 -4.39 6.72 -3.47
CA ILE A 13 -4.95 7.69 -2.55
C ILE A 13 -4.51 7.35 -1.13
N GLY A 14 -3.49 8.05 -0.64
CA GLY A 14 -3.05 7.97 0.75
C GLY A 14 -3.70 9.00 1.66
N GLY A 15 -3.35 8.99 2.95
CA GLY A 15 -3.93 9.93 3.94
C GLY A 15 -3.53 11.40 3.76
N THR A 16 -2.40 11.67 3.08
CA THR A 16 -1.84 13.02 2.92
C THR A 16 -1.57 13.43 1.47
N HIS A 17 -1.56 12.48 0.56
CA HIS A 17 -1.26 12.70 -0.86
C HIS A 17 -2.10 11.78 -1.74
N VAL A 18 -2.31 12.23 -2.97
CA VAL A 18 -2.79 11.42 -4.08
C VAL A 18 -1.72 11.43 -5.16
N THR A 19 -1.35 10.27 -5.64
CA THR A 19 -0.46 10.11 -6.79
C THR A 19 -1.24 9.47 -7.93
N ALA A 20 -1.18 10.05 -9.13
CA ALA A 20 -1.79 9.47 -10.33
C ALA A 20 -0.76 9.41 -11.46
N ALA A 21 -0.85 8.39 -12.30
CA ALA A 21 0.01 8.21 -13.46
C ALA A 21 -0.67 7.33 -14.52
N LEU A 22 -0.09 7.30 -15.73
CA LEU A 22 -0.41 6.28 -16.72
C LEU A 22 0.43 5.02 -16.46
N VAL A 23 -0.20 3.86 -16.59
CA VAL A 23 0.46 2.56 -16.55
C VAL A 23 0.30 1.90 -17.91
N ASP A 24 1.42 1.46 -18.51
CA ASP A 24 1.41 0.62 -19.70
C ASP A 24 1.12 -0.83 -19.31
N THR A 25 -0.03 -1.34 -19.68
CA THR A 25 -0.47 -2.70 -19.36
C THR A 25 0.20 -3.80 -20.19
N ASN A 26 0.93 -3.45 -21.25
CA ASN A 26 1.75 -4.42 -21.99
C ASN A 26 3.04 -4.76 -21.23
N THR A 27 3.60 -3.78 -20.53
CA THR A 27 4.88 -3.91 -19.82
C THR A 27 4.73 -3.90 -18.30
N TRP A 28 3.56 -3.52 -17.79
CA TRP A 28 3.28 -3.28 -16.38
C TRP A 28 4.27 -2.29 -15.75
N GLN A 29 4.48 -1.19 -16.46
CA GLN A 29 5.35 -0.11 -16.00
C GLN A 29 4.58 1.20 -15.89
N VAL A 30 4.91 1.99 -14.89
CA VAL A 30 4.42 3.36 -14.74
C VAL A 30 5.16 4.25 -15.74
N ILE A 31 4.45 5.13 -16.40
CA ILE A 31 5.02 6.16 -17.27
C ILE A 31 5.39 7.36 -16.39
N ASP A 32 6.65 7.43 -15.99
CA ASP A 32 7.14 8.39 -14.99
C ASP A 32 6.82 9.85 -15.34
N GLU A 33 6.91 10.22 -16.62
CA GLU A 33 6.63 11.57 -17.13
C GLU A 33 5.14 11.95 -17.01
N SER A 34 4.27 10.98 -16.76
CA SER A 34 2.84 11.20 -16.52
C SER A 34 2.50 11.34 -15.04
N THR A 35 3.46 11.10 -14.14
CA THR A 35 3.21 11.05 -12.71
C THR A 35 2.93 12.44 -12.14
N VAL A 36 1.79 12.56 -11.48
CA VAL A 36 1.34 13.77 -10.79
C VAL A 36 1.05 13.42 -9.34
N ARG A 37 1.64 14.18 -8.42
CA ARG A 37 1.41 14.04 -6.98
C ARG A 37 0.81 15.34 -6.42
N HIS A 38 -0.24 15.21 -5.63
CA HIS A 38 -0.92 16.35 -5.00
C HIS A 38 -1.18 16.07 -3.52
N SER A 39 -0.99 17.11 -2.69
CA SER A 39 -1.28 16.99 -1.26
C SER A 39 -2.78 17.00 -1.00
N VAL A 40 -3.21 16.29 0.00
CA VAL A 40 -4.60 16.28 0.46
C VAL A 40 -4.66 16.43 1.98
N ASN A 41 -5.62 17.23 2.44
CA ASN A 41 -6.00 17.28 3.85
C ASN A 41 -7.18 16.31 4.05
N SER A 42 -6.91 15.13 4.59
CA SER A 42 -7.94 14.09 4.83
C SER A 42 -8.99 14.46 5.87
N HIS A 43 -8.80 15.55 6.63
CA HIS A 43 -9.76 16.07 7.63
C HIS A 43 -10.60 17.23 7.10
N ALA A 44 -10.36 17.68 5.85
CA ALA A 44 -11.15 18.75 5.23
C ALA A 44 -12.59 18.29 4.96
N ASP A 45 -13.46 19.22 4.59
CA ASP A 45 -14.80 18.87 4.11
C ASP A 45 -14.77 18.02 2.83
N ALA A 46 -15.83 17.28 2.56
CA ALA A 46 -15.92 16.36 1.43
C ALA A 46 -15.64 17.03 0.08
N LYS A 47 -16.13 18.25 -0.14
CA LYS A 47 -15.92 18.99 -1.38
C LYS A 47 -14.44 19.33 -1.59
N SER A 48 -13.76 19.75 -0.54
CA SER A 48 -12.33 20.06 -0.56
C SER A 48 -11.48 18.83 -0.81
N ILE A 49 -11.77 17.69 -0.15
CA ILE A 49 -11.10 16.41 -0.37
C ILE A 49 -11.24 15.96 -1.82
N LEU A 50 -12.47 15.89 -2.34
CA LEU A 50 -12.76 15.43 -3.69
C LEU A 50 -12.18 16.38 -4.76
N SER A 51 -12.14 17.67 -4.48
CA SER A 51 -11.50 18.64 -5.35
C SER A 51 -9.98 18.40 -5.42
N ALA A 52 -9.32 18.21 -4.28
CA ALA A 52 -7.90 17.89 -4.21
C ALA A 52 -7.58 16.57 -4.93
N TRP A 53 -8.38 15.52 -4.70
CA TRP A 53 -8.22 14.24 -5.40
C TRP A 53 -8.34 14.40 -6.92
N SER A 54 -9.24 15.25 -7.40
CA SER A 54 -9.49 15.42 -8.84
C SER A 54 -8.35 16.10 -9.60
N VAL A 55 -7.45 16.82 -8.92
CA VAL A 55 -6.34 17.55 -9.57
C VAL A 55 -5.42 16.62 -10.35
N PRO A 56 -4.77 15.60 -9.73
CA PRO A 56 -3.85 14.74 -10.46
C PRO A 56 -4.53 13.94 -11.55
N PHE A 57 -5.78 13.52 -11.37
CA PHE A 57 -6.53 12.84 -12.44
C PHE A 57 -6.69 13.72 -13.67
N ARG A 58 -7.12 14.98 -13.49
CA ARG A 58 -7.29 15.92 -14.61
C ARG A 58 -5.98 16.23 -15.32
N GLU A 59 -4.87 16.31 -14.60
CA GLU A 59 -3.56 16.54 -15.20
C GLU A 59 -3.10 15.34 -16.01
N VAL A 60 -3.25 14.12 -15.48
CA VAL A 60 -2.90 12.89 -16.21
C VAL A 60 -3.80 12.68 -17.45
N ILE A 61 -5.10 12.98 -17.36
CA ILE A 61 -6.03 12.91 -18.52
C ILE A 61 -5.60 13.84 -19.66
N ARG A 62 -4.96 14.97 -19.36
CA ARG A 62 -4.44 15.91 -20.37
C ARG A 62 -3.13 15.47 -20.99
N ASN A 63 -2.49 14.44 -20.48
CA ASN A 63 -1.27 13.89 -21.04
C ASN A 63 -1.56 13.37 -22.47
N ARG A 64 -0.65 13.63 -23.42
CA ARG A 64 -0.79 13.22 -24.82
C ARG A 64 -0.90 11.71 -25.03
N LEU A 65 -0.42 10.89 -24.08
CA LEU A 65 -0.51 9.44 -24.13
C LEU A 65 -1.82 8.91 -23.55
N ALA A 66 -2.57 9.73 -22.81
CA ALA A 66 -3.81 9.31 -22.20
C ALA A 66 -4.86 9.01 -23.29
N PRO A 67 -5.62 7.90 -23.14
CA PRO A 67 -6.74 7.62 -24.04
C PRO A 67 -7.87 8.66 -23.87
N ALA A 68 -8.62 8.94 -24.94
CA ALA A 68 -9.74 9.90 -24.90
C ALA A 68 -10.82 9.51 -23.86
N THR A 69 -10.95 8.24 -23.57
CA THR A 69 -11.83 7.70 -22.52
C THR A 69 -11.05 6.71 -21.66
N PRO A 70 -10.28 7.20 -20.67
CA PRO A 70 -9.39 6.35 -19.90
C PRO A 70 -10.19 5.36 -19.03
N LEU A 71 -9.64 4.16 -18.90
CA LEU A 71 -9.92 3.28 -17.77
C LEU A 71 -9.15 3.81 -16.57
N ILE A 72 -9.74 3.78 -15.39
CA ILE A 72 -9.19 4.43 -14.19
C ILE A 72 -9.21 3.45 -13.03
N GLY A 73 -8.03 3.01 -12.60
CA GLY A 73 -7.86 2.17 -11.42
C GLY A 73 -7.45 3.03 -10.21
N ILE A 74 -8.06 2.81 -9.07
CA ILE A 74 -7.80 3.60 -7.87
C ILE A 74 -7.51 2.67 -6.69
N ALA A 75 -6.29 2.74 -6.19
CA ALA A 75 -5.92 2.17 -4.89
C ALA A 75 -6.29 3.15 -3.78
N MET A 76 -6.96 2.69 -2.74
CA MET A 76 -7.32 3.52 -1.61
C MET A 76 -7.55 2.73 -0.33
N PRO A 77 -7.33 3.36 0.84
CA PRO A 77 -7.52 2.68 2.11
C PRO A 77 -9.01 2.36 2.37
N GLY A 78 -9.23 1.37 3.22
CA GLY A 78 -10.55 1.05 3.77
C GLY A 78 -10.84 1.73 5.11
N PRO A 79 -12.07 1.48 5.64
CA PRO A 79 -13.15 0.66 5.06
C PRO A 79 -13.82 1.30 3.83
N PHE A 80 -14.01 0.52 2.79
CA PHE A 80 -14.57 0.99 1.52
C PHE A 80 -15.27 -0.15 0.78
N ASP A 81 -16.42 0.11 0.17
CA ASP A 81 -17.05 -0.81 -0.77
C ASP A 81 -16.40 -0.63 -2.15
N TYR A 82 -15.40 -1.45 -2.43
CA TYR A 82 -14.60 -1.35 -3.66
C TYR A 82 -15.40 -1.72 -4.91
N GLU A 83 -16.43 -2.55 -4.77
CA GLU A 83 -17.30 -2.93 -5.89
C GLU A 83 -18.23 -1.79 -6.29
N ASN A 84 -18.90 -1.15 -5.32
CA ASN A 84 -19.86 -0.08 -5.59
C ASN A 84 -19.24 1.32 -5.54
N GLY A 85 -18.04 1.48 -5.00
CA GLY A 85 -17.35 2.76 -4.91
C GLY A 85 -17.83 3.65 -3.76
N ILE A 86 -18.32 3.03 -2.66
CA ILE A 86 -18.92 3.75 -1.53
C ILE A 86 -17.94 3.80 -0.36
N SER A 87 -17.71 4.99 0.18
CA SER A 87 -16.85 5.16 1.36
C SER A 87 -17.57 4.75 2.64
N HIS A 88 -16.93 3.85 3.39
CA HIS A 88 -17.34 3.47 4.75
C HIS A 88 -16.35 3.97 5.81
N MET A 89 -15.43 4.88 5.43
CA MET A 89 -14.44 5.45 6.33
C MET A 89 -15.14 6.34 7.37
N ARG A 90 -15.09 5.90 8.63
CA ARG A 90 -15.62 6.60 9.78
C ARG A 90 -14.82 6.21 11.02
N TYR A 91 -14.44 7.18 11.83
CA TYR A 91 -13.58 6.98 13.00
C TYR A 91 -12.20 6.39 12.67
N GLN A 92 -11.68 6.72 11.47
CA GLN A 92 -10.39 6.24 10.96
C GLN A 92 -9.29 7.31 10.99
N ASP A 93 -9.56 8.46 11.60
CA ASP A 93 -8.64 9.63 11.61
C ASP A 93 -8.25 10.13 10.21
N LYS A 94 -9.04 9.76 9.21
CA LYS A 94 -8.89 10.24 7.82
C LYS A 94 -10.19 10.00 7.04
N TYR A 95 -10.56 10.97 6.21
CA TYR A 95 -11.67 10.87 5.26
C TYR A 95 -13.06 10.60 5.87
N ASP A 96 -13.26 10.83 7.16
CA ASP A 96 -14.54 10.63 7.86
C ASP A 96 -15.69 11.41 7.20
N ASN A 97 -15.39 12.59 6.61
CA ASN A 97 -16.35 13.43 5.90
C ASN A 97 -16.84 12.85 4.56
N LEU A 98 -16.26 11.73 4.10
CA LEU A 98 -16.71 11.01 2.90
C LEU A 98 -17.64 9.84 3.23
N TYR A 99 -17.97 9.59 4.50
CA TYR A 99 -18.78 8.45 4.91
C TYR A 99 -20.12 8.40 4.17
N GLY A 100 -20.42 7.25 3.56
CA GLY A 100 -21.67 6.99 2.82
C GLY A 100 -21.74 7.61 1.43
N MET A 101 -20.70 8.31 0.97
CA MET A 101 -20.69 8.93 -0.36
C MET A 101 -20.32 7.91 -1.44
N ASP A 102 -20.97 8.04 -2.60
CA ASP A 102 -20.59 7.36 -3.85
C ASP A 102 -19.39 8.09 -4.48
N ILE A 103 -18.19 7.66 -4.12
CA ILE A 103 -16.93 8.24 -4.58
C ILE A 103 -16.74 8.03 -6.09
N ARG A 104 -17.27 6.94 -6.64
CA ARG A 104 -17.19 6.67 -8.08
C ARG A 104 -17.90 7.76 -8.88
N MET A 105 -19.13 8.08 -8.50
CA MET A 105 -19.91 9.10 -9.21
C MET A 105 -19.35 10.50 -8.98
N GLU A 106 -18.96 10.80 -7.75
CA GLU A 106 -18.36 12.09 -7.40
C GLU A 106 -17.06 12.39 -8.18
N LEU A 107 -16.17 11.40 -8.31
CA LEU A 107 -14.96 11.54 -9.11
C LEU A 107 -15.28 11.59 -10.60
N ALA A 108 -16.15 10.70 -11.10
CA ALA A 108 -16.53 10.66 -12.51
C ALA A 108 -17.02 12.02 -13.00
N GLU A 109 -17.90 12.67 -12.25
CA GLU A 109 -18.42 14.01 -12.58
C GLU A 109 -17.30 15.06 -12.61
N ARG A 110 -16.45 15.10 -11.58
CA ARG A 110 -15.38 16.10 -11.45
C ARG A 110 -14.31 16.01 -12.52
N ILE A 111 -14.01 14.80 -13.01
CA ILE A 111 -12.93 14.58 -14.00
C ILE A 111 -13.46 14.38 -15.42
N GLY A 112 -14.78 14.39 -15.62
CA GLY A 112 -15.41 14.17 -16.92
C GLY A 112 -15.28 12.73 -17.43
N ALA A 113 -15.19 11.75 -16.53
CA ALA A 113 -15.09 10.33 -16.86
C ALA A 113 -16.45 9.63 -16.76
N LYS A 114 -16.52 8.40 -17.25
CA LYS A 114 -17.70 7.53 -17.05
C LYS A 114 -17.49 6.70 -15.80
N GLY A 115 -18.44 6.68 -14.87
CA GLY A 115 -18.34 5.91 -13.64
C GLY A 115 -17.99 4.43 -13.86
N ARG A 116 -18.54 3.80 -14.91
CA ARG A 116 -18.23 2.40 -15.29
C ARG A 116 -16.76 2.15 -15.65
N ASN A 117 -15.99 3.20 -15.94
CA ASN A 117 -14.57 3.11 -16.26
C ASN A 117 -13.69 3.24 -15.00
N ILE A 118 -14.29 3.46 -13.83
CA ILE A 118 -13.57 3.62 -12.57
C ILE A 118 -13.72 2.32 -11.76
N ARG A 119 -12.58 1.74 -11.35
CA ARG A 119 -12.51 0.60 -10.45
C ARG A 119 -11.64 0.93 -9.25
N PHE A 120 -12.01 0.37 -8.11
CA PHE A 120 -11.30 0.55 -6.86
C PHE A 120 -10.69 -0.75 -6.36
N ILE A 121 -9.61 -0.63 -5.61
CA ILE A 121 -8.95 -1.73 -4.92
C ILE A 121 -8.38 -1.20 -3.58
N ASN A 122 -8.30 -2.06 -2.56
CA ASN A 122 -7.60 -1.74 -1.33
C ASN A 122 -6.11 -1.45 -1.59
N ASP A 123 -5.49 -0.53 -0.83
CA ASP A 123 -4.09 -0.11 -1.00
C ASP A 123 -3.08 -1.25 -0.82
N ALA A 124 -3.25 -2.11 0.20
CA ALA A 124 -2.40 -3.28 0.41
C ALA A 124 -2.62 -4.35 -0.67
N ALA A 125 -3.86 -4.55 -1.11
CA ALA A 125 -4.17 -5.45 -2.22
C ALA A 125 -3.58 -4.91 -3.53
N ALA A 126 -3.66 -3.60 -3.80
CA ALA A 126 -3.04 -2.97 -4.96
C ALA A 126 -1.52 -3.13 -4.95
N PHE A 127 -0.88 -2.93 -3.79
CA PHE A 127 0.55 -3.20 -3.66
C PHE A 127 0.91 -4.61 -4.10
N LEU A 128 0.25 -5.63 -3.55
CA LEU A 128 0.54 -7.03 -3.88
C LEU A 128 0.22 -7.35 -5.34
N GLN A 129 -0.92 -6.88 -5.85
CA GLN A 129 -1.33 -7.04 -7.24
C GLN A 129 -0.26 -6.49 -8.20
N GLY A 130 0.26 -5.30 -7.93
CA GLY A 130 1.30 -4.68 -8.73
C GLY A 130 2.60 -5.47 -8.74
N GLU A 131 3.05 -5.96 -7.60
CA GLU A 131 4.24 -6.83 -7.51
C GLU A 131 4.06 -8.12 -8.32
N VAL A 132 2.87 -8.72 -8.27
CA VAL A 132 2.54 -9.93 -9.04
C VAL A 132 2.55 -9.65 -10.54
N PHE A 133 1.90 -8.60 -11.00
CA PHE A 133 1.84 -8.24 -12.42
C PHE A 133 3.20 -7.78 -12.98
N ALA A 134 4.05 -7.18 -12.14
CA ALA A 134 5.45 -6.93 -12.48
C ALA A 134 6.35 -8.18 -12.46
N GLY A 135 5.75 -9.39 -12.37
CA GLY A 135 6.47 -10.67 -12.48
C GLY A 135 7.12 -11.15 -11.17
N ARG A 136 6.77 -10.57 -10.02
CA ARG A 136 7.43 -10.90 -8.73
C ARG A 136 6.93 -12.19 -8.06
N HIS A 137 5.89 -12.82 -8.59
CA HIS A 137 5.31 -14.05 -8.00
C HIS A 137 6.10 -15.35 -8.30
N ASN A 138 7.09 -15.35 -9.21
CA ASN A 138 7.92 -16.52 -9.58
C ASN A 138 7.11 -17.78 -9.95
N GLY A 139 5.97 -17.60 -10.60
CA GLY A 139 5.09 -18.73 -10.94
C GLY A 139 4.35 -19.37 -9.77
N SER A 140 4.46 -18.84 -8.54
CA SER A 140 3.73 -19.31 -7.38
C SER A 140 2.23 -19.24 -7.59
N PRO A 141 1.45 -20.21 -7.09
CA PRO A 141 0.00 -20.16 -7.18
C PRO A 141 -0.63 -19.19 -6.17
N LYS A 142 0.05 -18.93 -5.07
CA LYS A 142 -0.40 -18.04 -3.98
C LYS A 142 0.79 -17.25 -3.42
N VAL A 143 0.57 -15.96 -3.17
CA VAL A 143 1.57 -15.02 -2.62
C VAL A 143 0.92 -14.12 -1.58
N LEU A 144 1.62 -13.84 -0.49
CA LEU A 144 1.20 -12.90 0.55
C LEU A 144 1.90 -11.57 0.38
N GLY A 145 1.19 -10.50 0.67
CA GLY A 145 1.73 -9.14 0.71
C GLY A 145 1.71 -8.58 2.12
N ILE A 146 2.78 -7.93 2.53
CA ILE A 146 2.85 -7.16 3.78
C ILE A 146 3.41 -5.78 3.47
N THR A 147 2.72 -4.72 3.87
CA THR A 147 3.24 -3.36 3.81
C THR A 147 3.49 -2.83 5.21
N LEU A 148 4.71 -2.38 5.47
CA LEU A 148 5.19 -1.90 6.77
C LEU A 148 5.55 -0.41 6.68
N GLY A 149 4.70 0.43 7.28
CA GLY A 149 4.85 1.89 7.22
C GLY A 149 4.24 2.60 8.43
N THR A 150 3.38 3.58 8.19
CA THR A 150 2.53 4.21 9.23
C THR A 150 1.43 3.28 9.68
N GLY A 151 0.96 2.39 8.79
CA GLY A 151 0.03 1.30 9.04
C GLY A 151 0.59 -0.05 8.59
N LEU A 152 -0.07 -1.13 9.00
CA LEU A 152 0.17 -2.50 8.60
C LEU A 152 -0.86 -2.91 7.54
N GLY A 153 -0.43 -3.03 6.28
CA GLY A 153 -1.26 -3.61 5.23
C GLY A 153 -0.93 -5.07 4.99
N THR A 154 -1.94 -5.87 4.69
CA THR A 154 -1.81 -7.30 4.40
C THR A 154 -2.69 -7.69 3.23
N ALA A 155 -2.19 -8.49 2.33
CA ALA A 155 -2.95 -8.94 1.19
C ALA A 155 -2.62 -10.38 0.80
N VAL A 156 -3.57 -11.03 0.14
CA VAL A 156 -3.44 -12.37 -0.44
C VAL A 156 -3.74 -12.29 -1.92
N TRP A 157 -2.87 -12.87 -2.73
CA TRP A 157 -3.11 -13.10 -4.14
C TRP A 157 -3.08 -14.59 -4.44
N GLU A 158 -4.04 -15.05 -5.23
CA GLU A 158 -4.09 -16.40 -5.78
C GLU A 158 -4.19 -16.34 -7.31
N ARG A 159 -3.58 -17.29 -7.98
CA ARG A 159 -3.58 -17.35 -9.45
C ARG A 159 -5.01 -17.41 -10.00
N GLY A 160 -5.33 -16.51 -10.92
CA GLY A 160 -6.64 -16.41 -11.53
C GLY A 160 -7.62 -15.51 -10.78
N SER A 161 -7.17 -14.85 -9.70
CA SER A 161 -7.98 -13.87 -8.96
C SER A 161 -7.24 -12.53 -8.80
N ASN A 162 -7.97 -11.49 -8.44
CA ASN A 162 -7.39 -10.25 -7.96
C ASN A 162 -6.85 -10.45 -6.54
N ALA A 163 -5.82 -9.69 -6.18
CA ALA A 163 -5.39 -9.61 -4.80
C ALA A 163 -6.50 -9.02 -3.91
N MET A 164 -6.60 -9.54 -2.69
CA MET A 164 -7.57 -9.09 -1.70
C MET A 164 -6.87 -8.68 -0.42
N ASP A 165 -7.42 -7.68 0.26
CA ASP A 165 -7.01 -7.32 1.63
C ASP A 165 -7.27 -8.50 2.57
N ALA A 166 -6.25 -8.89 3.34
CA ALA A 166 -6.36 -9.93 4.35
C ALA A 166 -6.88 -9.41 5.70
N ASP A 167 -6.95 -8.09 5.88
CA ASP A 167 -7.48 -7.38 7.06
C ASP A 167 -6.87 -7.86 8.39
N LEU A 168 -5.55 -8.15 8.40
CA LEU A 168 -4.87 -8.73 9.57
C LEU A 168 -4.26 -7.69 10.52
N TRP A 169 -4.36 -6.38 10.22
CA TRP A 169 -3.80 -5.33 11.06
C TRP A 169 -4.36 -5.37 12.51
N LYS A 170 -5.63 -5.74 12.67
CA LYS A 170 -6.34 -5.84 13.96
C LYS A 170 -6.21 -7.20 14.65
N THR A 171 -5.44 -8.13 14.08
CA THR A 171 -5.22 -9.45 14.71
C THR A 171 -4.71 -9.27 16.14
N PRO A 172 -5.35 -9.89 17.15
CA PRO A 172 -4.88 -9.81 18.53
C PRO A 172 -3.43 -10.27 18.66
N TYR A 173 -2.61 -9.46 19.27
CA TYR A 173 -1.20 -9.75 19.49
C TYR A 173 -0.70 -9.06 20.75
N LEU A 174 -0.11 -9.86 21.67
CA LEU A 174 0.29 -9.42 23.02
C LEU A 174 -0.87 -8.70 23.74
N ASP A 175 -0.65 -7.47 24.16
CA ASP A 175 -1.60 -6.64 24.88
C ASP A 175 -2.53 -5.82 23.98
N THR A 176 -2.31 -5.84 22.65
CA THR A 176 -3.05 -5.03 21.69
C THR A 176 -3.38 -5.81 20.41
N ASN A 177 -2.89 -5.33 19.26
CA ASN A 177 -3.03 -5.94 17.95
C ASN A 177 -1.72 -5.90 17.17
N ALA A 178 -1.66 -6.62 16.04
CA ALA A 178 -0.46 -6.75 15.22
C ALA A 178 0.08 -5.40 14.72
N GLU A 179 -0.80 -4.48 14.32
CA GLU A 179 -0.38 -3.17 13.81
C GLU A 179 0.42 -2.38 14.85
N GLU A 180 0.00 -2.39 16.12
CA GLU A 180 0.66 -1.64 17.19
C GLU A 180 2.12 -2.07 17.44
N HIS A 181 2.51 -3.25 16.96
CA HIS A 181 3.85 -3.82 17.14
C HIS A 181 4.69 -3.81 15.85
N LEU A 182 4.12 -3.46 14.68
CA LEU A 182 4.79 -3.62 13.39
C LEU A 182 4.95 -2.34 12.58
N VAL A 183 4.44 -1.19 13.08
CA VAL A 183 4.44 0.07 12.34
C VAL A 183 5.36 1.13 12.96
N THR A 184 5.54 2.26 12.26
CA THR A 184 6.47 3.33 12.63
C THR A 184 6.31 3.82 14.08
N ARG A 185 5.05 3.98 14.57
CA ARG A 185 4.78 4.44 15.93
C ARG A 185 5.32 3.50 17.01
N TRP A 186 5.49 2.21 16.73
CA TRP A 186 6.10 1.29 17.67
C TRP A 186 7.56 1.67 17.98
N PHE A 187 8.37 1.99 16.95
CA PHE A 187 9.75 2.42 17.13
C PHE A 187 9.84 3.72 17.92
N VAL A 188 8.93 4.67 17.62
CA VAL A 188 8.86 5.95 18.35
C VAL A 188 8.58 5.71 19.84
N ARG A 189 7.57 4.90 20.15
CA ARG A 189 7.19 4.53 21.52
C ARG A 189 8.34 3.82 22.25
N LYS A 190 8.98 2.84 21.61
CA LYS A 190 10.10 2.10 22.22
C LYS A 190 11.33 2.98 22.49
N ALA A 191 11.70 3.82 21.56
CA ALA A 191 12.79 4.77 21.77
C ALA A 191 12.50 5.76 22.93
N SER A 192 11.26 6.27 22.99
CA SER A 192 10.82 7.18 24.06
C SER A 192 10.91 6.54 25.46
N GLN A 193 10.66 5.23 25.59
CA GLN A 193 10.84 4.51 26.87
C GLN A 193 12.28 4.54 27.38
N HIS A 194 13.25 4.78 26.50
CA HIS A 194 14.68 4.95 26.83
C HIS A 194 15.14 6.41 26.81
N GLY A 195 14.20 7.37 26.81
CA GLY A 195 14.53 8.80 26.78
C GLY A 195 15.06 9.31 25.44
N ILE A 196 14.86 8.52 24.35
CA ILE A 196 15.34 8.84 23.01
C ILE A 196 14.15 9.35 22.16
N ALA A 197 14.27 10.57 21.64
CA ALA A 197 13.28 11.16 20.73
C ALA A 197 13.65 10.84 19.28
N VAL A 198 12.75 10.16 18.56
CA VAL A 198 12.87 9.89 17.11
C VAL A 198 11.48 9.97 16.48
N THR A 199 11.43 10.21 15.18
CA THR A 199 10.18 10.21 14.39
C THR A 199 9.92 8.88 13.69
N GLY A 200 10.89 7.95 13.71
CA GLY A 200 10.75 6.63 13.12
C GLY A 200 12.04 5.83 13.05
N LEU A 201 11.97 4.71 12.34
CA LEU A 201 13.07 3.75 12.24
C LEU A 201 14.35 4.36 11.65
N ARG A 202 14.25 5.23 10.63
CA ARG A 202 15.43 5.83 10.00
C ARG A 202 16.27 6.63 10.99
N GLU A 203 15.65 7.45 11.84
CA GLU A 203 16.34 8.23 12.85
C GLU A 203 16.88 7.33 13.96
N LEU A 204 16.12 6.31 14.37
CA LEU A 204 16.60 5.32 15.34
C LEU A 204 17.88 4.61 14.84
N LEU A 205 17.92 4.23 13.57
CA LEU A 205 19.10 3.59 12.96
C LEU A 205 20.33 4.52 12.92
N ALA A 206 20.13 5.84 12.80
CA ALA A 206 21.22 6.80 12.83
C ALA A 206 21.91 6.88 14.22
N LEU A 207 21.22 6.46 15.29
CA LEU A 207 21.73 6.46 16.66
C LEU A 207 22.55 5.21 17.03
N ARG A 208 22.81 4.30 16.10
CA ARG A 208 23.58 3.07 16.35
C ARG A 208 25.00 3.32 16.88
N GLY A 209 25.62 4.45 16.52
CA GLY A 209 26.95 4.82 17.02
C GLY A 209 26.96 5.30 18.48
N THR A 210 25.89 5.97 18.91
CA THR A 210 25.81 6.61 20.22
C THR A 210 24.99 5.83 21.25
N HIS A 211 24.01 5.04 20.79
CA HIS A 211 23.07 4.26 21.62
C HIS A 211 23.02 2.79 21.23
N ALA A 212 24.16 2.20 20.87
CA ALA A 212 24.29 0.89 20.24
C ALA A 212 23.44 -0.21 20.91
N ALA A 213 23.57 -0.37 22.24
CA ALA A 213 22.86 -1.42 22.97
C ALA A 213 21.35 -1.22 22.98
N ILE A 214 20.86 0.00 23.16
CA ILE A 214 19.42 0.31 23.17
C ILE A 214 18.84 0.06 21.79
N VAL A 215 19.49 0.55 20.73
CA VAL A 215 19.04 0.37 19.35
C VAL A 215 19.03 -1.11 18.98
N ALA A 216 20.08 -1.88 19.35
CA ALA A 216 20.14 -3.32 19.11
C ALA A 216 18.98 -4.06 19.79
N ASN A 217 18.68 -3.74 21.05
CA ASN A 217 17.56 -4.36 21.79
C ASN A 217 16.22 -4.07 21.11
N ILE A 218 15.95 -2.83 20.74
CA ILE A 218 14.71 -2.44 20.02
C ILE A 218 14.59 -3.20 18.70
N LEU A 219 15.66 -3.28 17.91
CA LEU A 219 15.64 -3.98 16.62
C LEU A 219 15.48 -5.49 16.78
N THR A 220 16.06 -6.10 17.81
CA THR A 220 15.88 -7.53 18.12
C THR A 220 14.43 -7.84 18.49
N GLU A 221 13.83 -7.01 19.34
CA GLU A 221 12.43 -7.14 19.72
C GLU A 221 11.51 -7.00 18.50
N TYR A 222 11.72 -5.98 17.66
CA TYR A 222 10.95 -5.81 16.43
C TYR A 222 11.10 -6.99 15.47
N SER A 223 12.31 -7.50 15.28
CA SER A 223 12.58 -8.68 14.47
C SER A 223 11.77 -9.89 14.94
N SER A 224 11.64 -10.07 16.25
CA SER A 224 10.86 -11.15 16.86
C SER A 224 9.35 -10.98 16.58
N HIS A 225 8.83 -9.76 16.68
CA HIS A 225 7.43 -9.45 16.35
C HIS A 225 7.14 -9.71 14.88
N LEU A 226 8.03 -9.25 13.99
CA LEU A 226 7.90 -9.43 12.55
C LEU A 226 7.92 -10.92 12.16
N LEU A 227 8.86 -11.69 12.72
CA LEU A 227 8.95 -13.13 12.48
C LEU A 227 7.70 -13.87 12.96
N HIS A 228 7.18 -13.51 14.14
CA HIS A 228 5.94 -14.09 14.65
C HIS A 228 4.76 -13.83 13.71
N PHE A 229 4.61 -12.61 13.25
CA PHE A 229 3.54 -12.23 12.33
C PHE A 229 3.65 -12.92 10.97
N ILE A 230 4.86 -12.99 10.40
CA ILE A 230 5.12 -13.72 9.15
C ILE A 230 4.72 -15.19 9.29
N ARG A 231 5.11 -15.85 10.39
CA ARG A 231 4.74 -17.24 10.66
C ARG A 231 3.23 -17.41 10.75
N PHE A 232 2.57 -16.59 11.56
CA PHE A 232 1.11 -16.60 11.70
C PHE A 232 0.41 -16.45 10.34
N PHE A 233 0.82 -15.46 9.53
CA PHE A 233 0.20 -15.21 8.23
C PHE A 233 0.45 -16.36 7.24
N SER A 234 1.67 -16.90 7.21
CA SER A 234 2.03 -18.03 6.37
C SER A 234 1.27 -19.31 6.73
N GLU A 235 1.12 -19.60 8.02
CA GLU A 235 0.36 -20.76 8.51
C GLU A 235 -1.14 -20.61 8.18
N LYS A 236 -1.71 -19.43 8.43
CA LYS A 236 -3.11 -19.12 8.12
C LYS A 236 -3.45 -19.32 6.65
N GLU A 237 -2.55 -18.91 5.76
CA GLU A 237 -2.77 -18.94 4.31
C GLU A 237 -2.14 -20.13 3.60
N ALA A 238 -1.49 -21.02 4.34
CA ALA A 238 -0.82 -22.22 3.84
C ALA A 238 0.17 -21.95 2.69
N THR A 239 0.97 -20.88 2.80
CA THR A 239 2.03 -20.54 1.85
C THR A 239 3.18 -19.84 2.55
N ASP A 240 4.40 -20.10 2.08
CA ASP A 240 5.64 -19.50 2.58
C ASP A 240 6.17 -18.36 1.68
N ARG A 241 5.38 -17.93 0.69
CA ARG A 241 5.76 -16.94 -0.32
C ARG A 241 5.25 -15.56 0.05
N LEU A 242 6.17 -14.65 0.36
CA LEU A 242 5.82 -13.31 0.81
C LEU A 242 6.56 -12.24 0.01
N ILE A 243 5.86 -11.13 -0.21
CA ILE A 243 6.44 -9.88 -0.68
C ILE A 243 6.20 -8.83 0.40
N ILE A 244 7.29 -8.22 0.88
CA ILE A 244 7.23 -7.21 1.95
C ILE A 244 7.65 -5.86 1.39
N GLY A 245 6.82 -4.84 1.59
CA GLY A 245 7.06 -3.48 1.16
C GLY A 245 6.91 -2.45 2.27
N GLY A 246 6.97 -1.17 1.88
CA GLY A 246 6.91 -0.05 2.80
C GLY A 246 8.28 0.39 3.32
N ASN A 247 8.29 1.54 4.01
CA ASN A 247 9.55 2.18 4.42
C ASN A 247 10.35 1.38 5.47
N ILE A 248 9.67 0.61 6.31
CA ILE A 248 10.31 -0.23 7.34
C ILE A 248 10.99 -1.43 6.67
N ALA A 249 10.43 -1.97 5.59
CA ALA A 249 11.01 -3.10 4.85
C ALA A 249 12.39 -2.81 4.26
N LYS A 250 12.75 -1.53 4.06
CA LYS A 250 14.09 -1.11 3.62
C LYS A 250 15.21 -1.53 4.59
N ALA A 251 14.86 -1.82 5.84
CA ALA A 251 15.79 -2.32 6.86
C ALA A 251 15.76 -3.86 7.00
N TRP A 252 15.23 -4.57 6.00
CA TRP A 252 15.05 -6.02 6.04
C TRP A 252 16.30 -6.80 6.46
N ASP A 253 17.46 -6.52 5.86
CA ASP A 253 18.69 -7.23 6.15
C ASP A 253 19.09 -7.14 7.62
N ILE A 254 18.77 -6.01 8.26
CA ILE A 254 18.99 -5.80 9.68
C ILE A 254 18.08 -6.72 10.49
N PHE A 255 16.78 -6.76 10.19
CA PHE A 255 15.84 -7.62 10.92
C PHE A 255 16.17 -9.09 10.73
N ARG A 256 16.47 -9.50 9.50
CA ARG A 256 16.87 -10.87 9.17
C ARG A 256 18.13 -11.28 9.93
N SER A 257 19.09 -10.38 10.15
CA SER A 257 20.36 -10.69 10.81
C SER A 257 20.22 -11.14 12.28
N PHE A 258 19.11 -10.82 12.95
CA PHE A 258 18.87 -11.25 14.34
C PHE A 258 18.36 -12.70 14.42
N ASN A 259 17.75 -13.23 13.38
CA ASN A 259 17.24 -14.60 13.38
C ASN A 259 17.23 -15.22 11.96
N PRO A 260 18.39 -15.30 11.29
CA PRO A 260 18.48 -15.64 9.87
C PRO A 260 17.86 -17.01 9.57
N THR A 261 18.18 -18.05 10.35
CA THR A 261 17.68 -19.42 10.14
C THR A 261 16.17 -19.51 10.20
N ALA A 262 15.52 -18.68 11.03
CA ALA A 262 14.05 -18.70 11.14
C ALA A 262 13.38 -17.96 9.98
N PHE A 263 13.96 -16.85 9.52
CA PHE A 263 13.45 -16.14 8.35
C PHE A 263 13.68 -16.92 7.04
N ASP A 264 14.79 -17.65 6.93
CA ASP A 264 15.15 -18.44 5.73
C ASP A 264 14.21 -19.65 5.47
N ARG A 265 13.28 -19.92 6.38
CA ARG A 265 12.19 -20.87 6.17
C ARG A 265 11.11 -20.34 5.22
N PHE A 266 11.10 -19.04 4.96
CA PHE A 266 10.12 -18.35 4.13
C PHE A 266 10.79 -17.82 2.86
N HIS A 267 10.06 -17.83 1.76
CA HIS A 267 10.50 -17.23 0.50
C HIS A 267 10.11 -15.75 0.47
N ILE A 268 10.86 -14.93 1.19
CA ILE A 268 10.59 -13.50 1.33
C ILE A 268 11.31 -12.71 0.25
N ARG A 269 10.59 -11.81 -0.40
CA ARG A 269 11.11 -10.78 -1.31
C ARG A 269 10.77 -9.41 -0.78
N ILE A 270 11.74 -8.51 -0.88
CA ILE A 270 11.51 -7.09 -0.57
C ILE A 270 11.11 -6.39 -1.86
N SER A 271 10.04 -5.62 -1.79
CA SER A 271 9.55 -4.80 -2.90
C SER A 271 10.63 -3.83 -3.39
N GLN A 272 10.77 -3.74 -4.71
CA GLN A 272 11.63 -2.77 -5.38
C GLN A 272 10.83 -1.75 -6.18
N LEU A 273 9.52 -1.97 -6.36
CA LEU A 273 8.65 -1.06 -7.10
C LEU A 273 8.30 0.21 -6.31
N GLY A 274 8.41 0.18 -4.98
CA GLY A 274 8.06 1.33 -4.15
C GLY A 274 6.59 1.76 -4.34
N GLU A 275 6.38 3.05 -4.59
CA GLU A 275 5.04 3.62 -4.80
C GLU A 275 4.41 3.15 -6.14
N HIS A 276 5.20 2.68 -7.11
CA HIS A 276 4.70 2.18 -8.39
C HIS A 276 3.87 0.89 -8.23
N ALA A 277 4.12 0.09 -7.17
CA ALA A 277 3.39 -1.15 -6.94
C ALA A 277 1.87 -0.91 -6.85
N ALA A 278 1.44 0.07 -6.05
CA ALA A 278 0.02 0.38 -5.89
C ALA A 278 -0.61 0.90 -7.19
N LEU A 279 0.13 1.72 -7.97
CA LEU A 279 -0.34 2.21 -9.28
C LEU A 279 -0.52 1.06 -10.28
N ILE A 280 0.47 0.16 -10.40
CA ILE A 280 0.39 -1.01 -11.28
C ILE A 280 -0.77 -1.92 -10.85
N GLY A 281 -0.93 -2.16 -9.55
CA GLY A 281 -2.02 -2.99 -9.02
C GLY A 281 -3.40 -2.40 -9.24
N ALA A 282 -3.54 -1.08 -9.15
CA ALA A 282 -4.77 -0.38 -9.48
C ALA A 282 -5.10 -0.49 -10.98
N ALA A 283 -4.10 -0.33 -11.87
CA ALA A 283 -4.28 -0.53 -13.31
C ALA A 283 -4.67 -1.97 -13.65
N ALA A 284 -4.12 -2.96 -12.94
CA ALA A 284 -4.37 -4.38 -13.15
C ALA A 284 -5.83 -4.82 -12.85
N GLN A 285 -6.67 -3.93 -12.31
CA GLN A 285 -8.11 -4.15 -12.22
C GLN A 285 -8.78 -4.30 -13.60
N PHE A 286 -8.07 -3.99 -14.68
CA PHE A 286 -8.56 -4.06 -16.08
C PHE A 286 -7.83 -5.11 -16.92
N ALA A 287 -7.02 -5.98 -16.28
CA ALA A 287 -6.32 -7.07 -16.93
C ALA A 287 -7.23 -8.22 -17.37
#